data_458048b1586d76ad4e2c4df65628a8c1
#
_entry.id   458048b1586d76ad4e2c4df65628a8c1
#
_cell.length_a   1.000
_cell.length_b   1.000
_cell.length_c   1.000
_cell.angle_alpha   90.00
_cell.angle_beta   90.00
_cell.angle_gamma   90.00
#
_symmetry.space_group_name_H-M   'P 1'
#
loop_
_entity.id
_entity.type
_entity.pdbx_description
1 polymer ?
#
loop_
_entity_poly.entity_id
_entity_poly.type
_entity_poly.pdbx_seq_one_letter_code
_entity_poly.pdbx_strand_id
1 'polypeptide(L)'
;MKKQKAILLSSSRLSVEGKRIARILGFFGVPSRALTTTEFLARNGAGCENSSKCSLICSSDTFLQLIEGLERPGSMQFWKEQVHSAFVYAGNDSEILQKLVRRLTGDTYAVLCKVNPGIGDVAVSDHFNDFCGVLAGLRVAASKADLDTSLILNTPKGSTINIISHGDGWTFLKLEYNGVPVFLSTSRQIINIDAELTSQNFDVRQHFLSAVPVVLYIKWAFAETCWNAPEINACLIIDDPVLKRTHGFVDFNELLSLMKRHKFSTNIAFIPWNWRRSAPEVVRLFRENPGYYSLSVHGCDHTRAEFGSSSKQRIYWKTQQATERMDRHESMTGIHHDPVMVFPQGIFSKAAMSALKHTDLIAAVNNDVVTVDPHSRAITISDVWDVAVMGYPFPLFTRRYPWEGIENFAFDALLGKPAIAVIHHDYCSDHCERLVNFIHGLNALQCAPTWRNLGDVVRRSCRQREDSAGAVDMEMYGTELRIENRSGRPKRFLIRRRECEPSAIQRICTDAQEITWRQTNERIDFEIELNPGENQVVKIKFHHLAGKERNGDNLPYRFKAMLRRYLCEVRDNYVMPMRCRFAGSR
;
A
#
# COMPACT_ATOMS: atom_id res chain seq x y z
N MET A 1 -5.91 11.81 -25.01
CA MET A 1 -4.45 11.63 -25.10
C MET A 1 -4.15 10.19 -25.50
N LYS A 2 -3.13 9.94 -26.34
CA LYS A 2 -2.79 8.56 -26.78
C LYS A 2 -2.00 7.85 -25.69
N LYS A 3 -2.45 6.67 -25.28
CA LYS A 3 -1.81 5.87 -24.23
C LYS A 3 -0.39 5.47 -24.62
N GLN A 4 0.61 5.84 -23.81
CA GLN A 4 1.99 5.45 -23.97
C GLN A 4 2.14 3.94 -23.74
N LYS A 5 2.89 3.24 -24.62
CA LYS A 5 3.09 1.78 -24.55
C LYS A 5 4.49 1.45 -24.06
N ALA A 6 4.61 0.42 -23.25
CA ALA A 6 5.89 -0.15 -22.85
C ALA A 6 6.35 -1.19 -23.88
N ILE A 7 7.59 -1.07 -24.35
CA ILE A 7 8.25 -2.07 -25.19
C ILE A 7 9.37 -2.74 -24.42
N LEU A 8 9.22 -4.03 -24.20
CA LEU A 8 10.25 -4.88 -23.59
C LEU A 8 11.17 -5.40 -24.68
N LEU A 9 12.41 -4.92 -24.74
CA LEU A 9 13.38 -5.37 -25.72
C LEU A 9 14.22 -6.54 -25.19
N SER A 10 14.55 -7.46 -26.11
CA SER A 10 15.43 -8.59 -25.83
C SER A 10 16.29 -8.90 -27.05
N SER A 11 17.40 -9.62 -26.84
CA SER A 11 18.23 -10.12 -27.94
C SER A 11 17.57 -11.28 -28.71
N SER A 12 16.80 -12.14 -28.00
CA SER A 12 16.08 -13.28 -28.58
C SER A 12 14.76 -13.53 -27.84
N ARG A 13 14.82 -13.97 -26.58
CA ARG A 13 13.68 -14.21 -25.70
C ARG A 13 13.79 -13.33 -24.45
N LEU A 14 12.66 -12.95 -23.87
CA LEU A 14 12.64 -12.21 -22.60
C LEU A 14 13.38 -13.00 -21.51
N SER A 15 14.30 -12.33 -20.85
CA SER A 15 14.98 -12.83 -19.64
C SER A 15 13.98 -13.02 -18.50
N VAL A 16 14.43 -13.63 -17.41
CA VAL A 16 13.64 -13.77 -16.17
C VAL A 16 13.24 -12.39 -15.66
N GLU A 17 14.18 -11.43 -15.63
CA GLU A 17 13.98 -10.05 -15.20
C GLU A 17 12.99 -9.32 -16.12
N GLY A 18 13.09 -9.50 -17.43
CA GLY A 18 12.14 -8.95 -18.41
C GLY A 18 10.71 -9.45 -18.17
N LYS A 19 10.53 -10.74 -17.83
CA LYS A 19 9.22 -11.30 -17.47
C LYS A 19 8.70 -10.72 -16.15
N ARG A 20 9.56 -10.55 -15.14
CA ARG A 20 9.20 -9.89 -13.86
C ARG A 20 8.75 -8.45 -14.10
N ILE A 21 9.46 -7.69 -14.94
CA ILE A 21 9.03 -6.32 -15.30
C ILE A 21 7.69 -6.34 -16.04
N ALA A 22 7.46 -7.29 -16.95
CA ALA A 22 6.15 -7.43 -17.61
C ALA A 22 5.01 -7.64 -16.59
N ARG A 23 5.27 -8.41 -15.54
CA ARG A 23 4.32 -8.62 -14.42
C ARG A 23 4.08 -7.33 -13.64
N ILE A 24 5.14 -6.56 -13.34
CA ILE A 24 5.02 -5.27 -12.63
C ILE A 24 4.25 -4.25 -13.49
N LEU A 25 4.53 -4.16 -14.80
CA LEU A 25 3.76 -3.34 -15.72
C LEU A 25 2.27 -3.72 -15.72
N GLY A 26 1.97 -5.03 -15.78
CA GLY A 26 0.60 -5.53 -15.69
C GLY A 26 -0.09 -5.18 -14.36
N PHE A 27 0.65 -5.24 -13.25
CA PHE A 27 0.16 -4.83 -11.93
C PHE A 27 -0.25 -3.34 -11.90
N PHE A 28 0.50 -2.48 -12.56
CA PHE A 28 0.17 -1.06 -12.72
C PHE A 28 -0.81 -0.77 -13.87
N GLY A 29 -1.28 -1.80 -14.57
CA GLY A 29 -2.23 -1.65 -15.69
C GLY A 29 -1.62 -1.06 -16.97
N VAL A 30 -0.29 -1.08 -17.09
CA VAL A 30 0.42 -0.59 -18.28
C VAL A 30 0.52 -1.70 -19.32
N PRO A 31 -0.04 -1.51 -20.54
CA PRO A 31 0.10 -2.47 -21.61
C PRO A 31 1.54 -2.53 -22.10
N SER A 32 2.06 -3.75 -22.26
CA SER A 32 3.44 -3.98 -22.71
C SER A 32 3.48 -4.94 -23.90
N ARG A 33 4.50 -4.78 -24.75
CA ARG A 33 4.80 -5.66 -25.85
C ARG A 33 6.27 -6.07 -25.85
N ALA A 34 6.55 -7.35 -26.05
CA ALA A 34 7.91 -7.83 -26.22
C ALA A 34 8.31 -7.78 -27.70
N LEU A 35 9.52 -7.30 -27.99
CA LEU A 35 10.15 -7.28 -29.31
C LEU A 35 11.62 -7.65 -29.18
N THR A 36 12.19 -8.24 -30.21
CA THR A 36 13.64 -8.34 -30.33
C THR A 36 14.22 -7.00 -30.81
N THR A 37 15.51 -6.76 -30.50
CA THR A 37 16.23 -5.58 -31.01
C THR A 37 16.15 -5.48 -32.54
N THR A 38 16.29 -6.61 -33.23
CA THR A 38 16.20 -6.69 -34.70
C THR A 38 14.79 -6.29 -35.19
N GLU A 39 13.72 -6.81 -34.56
CA GLU A 39 12.34 -6.45 -34.94
C GLU A 39 12.06 -4.97 -34.68
N PHE A 40 12.57 -4.42 -33.58
CA PHE A 40 12.39 -3.00 -33.26
C PHE A 40 13.06 -2.11 -34.31
N LEU A 41 14.30 -2.39 -34.67
CA LEU A 41 15.06 -1.64 -35.67
C LEU A 41 14.49 -1.82 -37.09
N ALA A 42 14.12 -3.05 -37.49
CA ALA A 42 13.58 -3.33 -38.83
C ALA A 42 12.23 -2.65 -39.10
N ARG A 43 11.43 -2.47 -38.08
CA ARG A 43 10.10 -1.84 -38.21
C ARG A 43 10.15 -0.32 -38.25
N ASN A 44 11.34 0.31 -38.24
CA ASN A 44 11.49 1.75 -38.05
C ASN A 44 10.54 2.26 -36.94
N GLY A 45 10.36 1.45 -35.88
CA GLY A 45 9.42 1.69 -34.78
C GLY A 45 7.94 1.48 -35.09
N ALA A 46 7.57 0.82 -36.16
CA ALA A 46 6.17 0.51 -36.51
C ALA A 46 5.44 -0.37 -35.44
N GLY A 47 6.04 -0.60 -34.30
CA GLY A 47 5.38 -1.03 -33.07
C GLY A 47 4.66 0.11 -32.34
N CYS A 48 4.95 1.36 -32.69
CA CYS A 48 4.27 2.58 -32.23
C CYS A 48 3.21 2.99 -33.26
N GLU A 49 2.13 2.21 -33.36
CA GLU A 49 0.99 2.59 -34.19
C GLU A 49 0.48 3.97 -33.76
N ASN A 50 0.45 4.89 -34.72
CA ASN A 50 -0.15 6.21 -34.62
C ASN A 50 0.46 7.19 -33.59
N SER A 51 1.64 7.77 -33.91
CA SER A 51 2.13 9.08 -33.36
C SER A 51 2.33 9.22 -31.84
N SER A 52 2.30 8.18 -31.02
CA SER A 52 2.70 8.23 -29.60
C SER A 52 4.08 7.60 -29.39
N LYS A 53 4.99 8.35 -28.74
CA LYS A 53 6.29 7.82 -28.36
C LYS A 53 6.14 6.62 -27.42
N CYS A 54 7.07 5.64 -27.52
CA CYS A 54 7.13 4.48 -26.64
C CYS A 54 8.22 4.62 -25.59
N SER A 55 8.07 3.90 -24.48
CA SER A 55 9.13 3.74 -23.49
C SER A 55 9.73 2.34 -23.58
N LEU A 56 11.06 2.26 -23.67
CA LEU A 56 11.80 1.02 -23.82
C LEU A 56 12.25 0.50 -22.46
N ILE A 57 12.28 -0.83 -22.31
CA ILE A 57 12.77 -1.48 -21.10
C ILE A 57 13.62 -2.69 -21.53
N CYS A 58 14.87 -2.76 -21.10
CA CYS A 58 15.76 -3.85 -21.46
C CYS A 58 16.95 -3.99 -20.50
N SER A 59 17.73 -5.09 -20.68
CA SER A 59 19.01 -5.26 -20.01
C SER A 59 20.11 -4.38 -20.64
N SER A 60 21.21 -4.17 -19.91
CA SER A 60 22.40 -3.47 -20.39
C SER A 60 22.95 -4.07 -21.69
N ASP A 61 22.96 -5.40 -21.81
CA ASP A 61 23.42 -6.13 -23.00
C ASP A 61 22.57 -5.80 -24.23
N THR A 62 21.25 -5.88 -24.05
CA THR A 62 20.27 -5.58 -25.10
C THR A 62 20.35 -4.11 -25.52
N PHE A 63 20.53 -3.19 -24.53
CA PHE A 63 20.62 -1.77 -24.83
C PHE A 63 21.91 -1.41 -25.58
N LEU A 64 23.03 -2.05 -25.25
CA LEU A 64 24.28 -1.88 -26.01
C LEU A 64 24.11 -2.32 -27.45
N GLN A 65 23.51 -3.50 -27.71
CA GLN A 65 23.18 -3.96 -29.06
C GLN A 65 22.27 -3.00 -29.82
N LEU A 66 21.28 -2.40 -29.11
CA LEU A 66 20.40 -1.38 -29.69
C LEU A 66 21.22 -0.16 -30.14
N ILE A 67 22.11 0.37 -29.29
CA ILE A 67 22.96 1.52 -29.61
C ILE A 67 23.82 1.22 -30.87
N GLU A 68 24.45 0.07 -30.93
CA GLU A 68 25.23 -0.37 -32.10
C GLU A 68 24.36 -0.43 -33.38
N GLY A 69 23.11 -0.86 -33.25
CA GLY A 69 22.14 -0.86 -34.36
C GLY A 69 21.69 0.53 -34.79
N LEU A 70 21.64 1.49 -33.87
CA LEU A 70 21.24 2.88 -34.13
C LEU A 70 22.30 3.70 -34.88
N GLU A 71 23.54 3.25 -34.97
CA GLU A 71 24.62 3.89 -35.75
C GLU A 71 24.38 3.80 -37.26
N ARG A 72 23.41 3.00 -37.71
CA ARG A 72 23.03 2.92 -39.13
C ARG A 72 22.36 4.23 -39.60
N PRO A 73 22.58 4.63 -40.86
CA PRO A 73 21.96 5.84 -41.42
C PRO A 73 20.47 5.86 -41.24
N GLY A 74 19.92 6.98 -40.74
CA GLY A 74 18.48 7.18 -40.51
C GLY A 74 17.91 6.65 -39.17
N SER A 75 18.57 5.70 -38.52
CA SER A 75 18.06 5.10 -37.27
C SER A 75 18.09 6.06 -36.08
N MET A 76 18.99 7.03 -36.09
CA MET A 76 19.12 8.02 -35.02
C MET A 76 17.95 9.03 -35.02
N GLN A 77 17.43 9.43 -36.16
CA GLN A 77 16.25 10.29 -36.26
C GLN A 77 15.02 9.56 -35.70
N PHE A 78 14.86 8.29 -36.09
CA PHE A 78 13.81 7.42 -35.54
C PHE A 78 13.87 7.31 -34.01
N TRP A 79 15.08 7.15 -33.43
CA TRP A 79 15.28 7.11 -31.97
C TRP A 79 14.69 8.36 -31.29
N LYS A 80 15.04 9.55 -31.76
CA LYS A 80 14.57 10.82 -31.19
C LYS A 80 13.05 11.05 -31.33
N GLU A 81 12.47 10.59 -32.42
CA GLU A 81 11.06 10.81 -32.73
C GLU A 81 10.13 9.83 -32.03
N GLN A 82 10.55 8.57 -31.90
CA GLN A 82 9.67 7.49 -31.46
C GLN A 82 9.90 7.04 -30.02
N VAL A 83 11.05 7.31 -29.43
CA VAL A 83 11.35 6.90 -28.06
C VAL A 83 11.16 8.07 -27.11
N HIS A 84 10.39 7.84 -26.07
CA HIS A 84 10.18 8.80 -24.98
C HIS A 84 11.28 8.69 -23.92
N SER A 85 11.58 7.46 -23.52
CA SER A 85 12.57 7.15 -22.49
C SER A 85 13.01 5.69 -22.57
N ALA A 86 14.10 5.34 -21.92
CA ALA A 86 14.52 3.96 -21.74
C ALA A 86 14.80 3.66 -20.26
N PHE A 87 14.39 2.48 -19.78
CA PHE A 87 14.83 1.90 -18.51
C PHE A 87 15.76 0.73 -18.81
N VAL A 88 16.96 0.83 -18.28
CA VAL A 88 18.01 -0.18 -18.46
C VAL A 88 18.38 -0.75 -17.10
N TYR A 89 18.26 -2.07 -16.95
CA TYR A 89 18.71 -2.77 -15.75
C TYR A 89 20.01 -3.54 -16.02
N ALA A 90 20.84 -3.73 -15.02
CA ALA A 90 22.09 -4.44 -15.17
C ALA A 90 21.84 -5.89 -15.59
N GLY A 91 22.56 -6.33 -16.63
CA GLY A 91 22.69 -7.74 -16.99
C GLY A 91 23.63 -8.48 -16.04
N ASN A 92 23.91 -9.73 -16.36
CA ASN A 92 24.85 -10.55 -15.57
C ASN A 92 26.33 -10.14 -15.76
N ASP A 93 26.65 -9.53 -16.89
CA ASP A 93 28.00 -9.13 -17.24
C ASP A 93 28.30 -7.68 -16.84
N SER A 94 29.21 -7.53 -15.88
CA SER A 94 29.62 -6.22 -15.36
C SER A 94 30.48 -5.43 -16.34
N GLU A 95 31.22 -6.10 -17.25
CA GLU A 95 32.05 -5.44 -18.27
C GLU A 95 31.17 -4.78 -19.33
N ILE A 96 30.11 -5.45 -19.73
CA ILE A 96 29.09 -4.89 -20.65
C ILE A 96 28.43 -3.66 -20.04
N LEU A 97 28.05 -3.73 -18.77
CA LEU A 97 27.49 -2.56 -18.09
C LEU A 97 28.50 -1.39 -18.06
N GLN A 98 29.76 -1.67 -17.76
CA GLN A 98 30.80 -0.64 -17.77
C GLN A 98 31.03 -0.06 -19.19
N LYS A 99 31.06 -0.89 -20.23
CA LYS A 99 31.14 -0.45 -21.64
C LYS A 99 29.97 0.45 -22.00
N LEU A 100 28.74 0.06 -21.60
CA LEU A 100 27.53 0.86 -21.81
C LEU A 100 27.62 2.22 -21.13
N VAL A 101 28.00 2.28 -19.85
CA VAL A 101 28.10 3.54 -19.11
C VAL A 101 29.12 4.48 -19.76
N ARG A 102 30.31 3.98 -20.15
CA ARG A 102 31.31 4.78 -20.87
C ARG A 102 30.74 5.35 -22.16
N ARG A 103 29.97 4.57 -22.90
CA ARG A 103 29.39 5.02 -24.16
C ARG A 103 28.29 6.08 -23.97
N LEU A 104 27.50 5.96 -22.90
CA LEU A 104 26.46 6.93 -22.57
C LEU A 104 27.00 8.23 -22.00
N THR A 105 28.09 8.18 -21.25
CA THR A 105 28.70 9.34 -20.60
C THR A 105 29.77 10.02 -21.46
N GLY A 106 30.19 9.40 -22.56
CA GLY A 106 31.32 9.89 -23.37
C GLY A 106 32.65 9.85 -22.62
N ASP A 107 32.70 9.14 -21.48
CA ASP A 107 33.79 9.23 -20.53
C ASP A 107 34.47 7.87 -20.25
N THR A 108 35.75 7.96 -19.96
CA THR A 108 36.61 6.84 -19.58
C THR A 108 36.57 6.55 -18.07
N TYR A 109 35.89 7.35 -17.25
CA TYR A 109 36.05 7.32 -15.79
C TYR A 109 34.99 6.57 -14.97
N ALA A 110 33.97 5.96 -15.58
CA ALA A 110 33.01 5.15 -14.82
C ALA A 110 33.66 3.85 -14.34
N VAL A 111 33.85 3.72 -13.06
CA VAL A 111 34.38 2.50 -12.43
C VAL A 111 33.24 1.74 -11.78
N LEU A 112 33.12 0.45 -12.10
CA LEU A 112 32.21 -0.45 -11.39
C LEU A 112 32.90 -1.02 -10.16
N CYS A 113 32.33 -0.75 -8.99
CA CYS A 113 32.78 -1.35 -7.75
C CYS A 113 31.75 -2.39 -7.28
N LYS A 114 32.22 -3.51 -6.75
CA LYS A 114 31.34 -4.40 -5.99
C LYS A 114 30.93 -3.67 -4.71
N VAL A 115 29.66 -3.79 -4.35
CA VAL A 115 29.18 -3.30 -3.06
C VAL A 115 29.94 -3.99 -1.95
N ASN A 116 30.61 -3.22 -1.09
CA ASN A 116 31.22 -3.79 0.11
C ASN A 116 30.11 -3.88 1.18
N PRO A 117 29.59 -5.08 1.50
CA PRO A 117 28.44 -5.21 2.38
C PRO A 117 28.81 -4.74 3.79
N GLY A 118 28.18 -3.68 4.24
CA GLY A 118 28.25 -3.29 5.64
C GLY A 118 28.45 -1.82 5.97
N ILE A 119 28.62 -0.91 5.02
CA ILE A 119 28.86 0.50 5.32
C ILE A 119 27.98 1.41 4.45
N GLY A 120 26.94 2.00 5.05
CA GLY A 120 26.15 3.11 4.52
C GLY A 120 24.71 2.76 4.12
N ASP A 121 23.84 3.74 4.33
CA ASP A 121 22.46 3.68 3.90
C ASP A 121 22.35 3.97 2.40
N VAL A 122 21.32 3.42 1.78
CA VAL A 122 20.87 3.82 0.46
C VAL A 122 20.10 5.14 0.59
N ALA A 123 20.44 6.14 -0.21
CA ALA A 123 19.81 7.46 -0.19
C ALA A 123 19.11 7.77 -1.52
N VAL A 124 17.87 8.24 -1.45
CA VAL A 124 17.09 8.73 -2.59
C VAL A 124 17.30 10.24 -2.71
N SER A 125 17.55 10.72 -3.92
CA SER A 125 17.76 12.14 -4.20
C SER A 125 16.55 13.00 -3.80
N ASP A 126 16.81 14.14 -3.21
CA ASP A 126 15.83 15.21 -2.93
C ASP A 126 15.81 16.30 -4.02
N HIS A 127 16.72 16.23 -4.98
CA HIS A 127 16.83 17.22 -6.08
C HIS A 127 15.99 16.85 -7.32
N PHE A 128 15.48 15.62 -7.41
CA PHE A 128 14.69 15.13 -8.54
C PHE A 128 13.28 14.71 -8.08
N ASN A 129 12.59 15.63 -7.43
CA ASN A 129 11.33 15.41 -6.74
C ASN A 129 10.21 14.89 -7.64
N ASP A 130 10.07 15.42 -8.87
CA ASP A 130 9.04 14.99 -9.83
C ASP A 130 9.17 13.50 -10.21
N PHE A 131 10.37 12.94 -10.09
CA PHE A 131 10.63 11.53 -10.36
C PHE A 131 10.58 10.69 -9.09
N CYS A 132 11.26 11.12 -8.02
CA CYS A 132 11.36 10.39 -6.76
C CYS A 132 10.05 10.40 -5.95
N GLY A 133 9.21 11.41 -6.16
CA GLY A 133 7.91 11.52 -5.52
C GLY A 133 8.01 11.39 -3.99
N VAL A 134 7.14 10.57 -3.43
CA VAL A 134 7.06 10.32 -1.98
C VAL A 134 8.33 9.72 -1.36
N LEU A 135 9.24 9.18 -2.16
CA LEU A 135 10.52 8.62 -1.67
C LEU A 135 11.66 9.65 -1.62
N ALA A 136 11.46 10.87 -2.15
CA ALA A 136 12.52 11.88 -2.23
C ALA A 136 13.10 12.20 -0.83
N GLY A 137 14.44 12.23 -0.75
CA GLY A 137 15.16 12.53 0.49
C GLY A 137 15.25 11.38 1.50
N LEU A 138 14.63 10.22 1.23
CA LEU A 138 14.70 9.09 2.16
C LEU A 138 16.08 8.45 2.22
N ARG A 139 16.46 8.03 3.42
CA ARG A 139 17.60 7.16 3.70
C ARG A 139 17.08 5.82 4.18
N VAL A 140 17.60 4.74 3.62
CA VAL A 140 17.07 3.38 3.82
C VAL A 140 18.21 2.42 4.12
N ALA A 141 18.11 1.71 5.22
CA ALA A 141 19.00 0.61 5.55
C ALA A 141 18.63 -0.63 4.70
N ALA A 142 19.09 -0.66 3.45
CA ALA A 142 18.83 -1.79 2.54
C ALA A 142 19.50 -3.07 3.04
N SER A 143 18.85 -4.23 2.81
CA SER A 143 19.40 -5.52 3.24
C SER A 143 20.67 -5.87 2.45
N LYS A 144 21.57 -6.62 3.09
CA LYS A 144 22.78 -7.13 2.45
C LYS A 144 22.46 -7.92 1.19
N ALA A 145 21.44 -8.77 1.22
CA ALA A 145 21.06 -9.60 0.08
C ALA A 145 20.64 -8.77 -1.15
N ASP A 146 19.95 -7.64 -0.94
CA ASP A 146 19.56 -6.72 -2.01
C ASP A 146 20.78 -5.92 -2.52
N LEU A 147 21.65 -5.48 -1.61
CA LEU A 147 22.90 -4.78 -1.96
C LEU A 147 23.86 -5.67 -2.77
N ASP A 148 24.00 -6.94 -2.39
CA ASP A 148 24.90 -7.90 -3.07
C ASP A 148 24.49 -8.16 -4.55
N THR A 149 23.26 -7.86 -4.92
CA THR A 149 22.76 -7.97 -6.30
C THR A 149 23.04 -6.74 -7.15
N SER A 150 23.53 -5.66 -6.56
CA SER A 150 23.75 -4.37 -7.23
C SER A 150 25.24 -4.05 -7.34
N LEU A 151 25.58 -3.25 -8.34
CA LEU A 151 26.90 -2.70 -8.51
C LEU A 151 26.91 -1.22 -8.15
N ILE A 152 28.00 -0.74 -7.58
CA ILE A 152 28.20 0.70 -7.36
C ILE A 152 28.93 1.28 -8.56
N LEU A 153 28.42 2.40 -9.04
CA LEU A 153 28.98 3.17 -10.13
C LEU A 153 29.62 4.43 -9.58
N ASN A 154 30.93 4.58 -9.75
CA ASN A 154 31.62 5.84 -9.47
C ASN A 154 31.74 6.60 -10.77
N THR A 155 31.01 7.70 -10.93
CA THR A 155 31.10 8.60 -12.08
C THR A 155 31.54 10.00 -11.66
N PRO A 156 32.25 10.77 -12.52
CA PRO A 156 32.54 12.17 -12.24
C PRO A 156 31.24 12.99 -12.13
N LYS A 157 31.26 13.97 -11.25
CA LYS A 157 30.16 14.93 -11.10
C LYS A 157 30.05 15.78 -12.37
N GLY A 158 28.86 15.84 -13.01
CA GLY A 158 28.63 16.87 -14.03
C GLY A 158 27.60 16.55 -15.13
N SER A 159 27.45 15.32 -15.58
CA SER A 159 26.58 14.99 -16.73
C SER A 159 25.44 14.02 -16.41
N THR A 160 25.33 13.60 -15.17
CA THR A 160 24.37 12.57 -14.74
C THR A 160 23.53 13.05 -13.55
N ILE A 161 22.23 12.72 -13.55
CA ILE A 161 21.38 12.92 -12.38
C ILE A 161 21.41 11.62 -11.57
N ASN A 162 21.93 11.71 -10.35
CA ASN A 162 21.89 10.65 -9.38
C ASN A 162 20.51 10.57 -8.76
N ILE A 163 19.88 9.41 -8.82
CA ILE A 163 18.54 9.15 -8.26
C ILE A 163 18.65 8.37 -6.94
N ILE A 164 19.43 7.30 -6.92
CA ILE A 164 19.69 6.49 -5.74
C ILE A 164 21.18 6.26 -5.59
N SER A 165 21.72 6.59 -4.41
CA SER A 165 23.14 6.39 -4.07
C SER A 165 23.29 5.38 -2.94
N HIS A 166 24.49 4.76 -2.86
CA HIS A 166 24.97 3.98 -1.73
C HIS A 166 26.40 4.41 -1.42
N GLY A 167 26.62 5.00 -0.24
CA GLY A 167 27.87 5.69 0.06
C GLY A 167 28.17 6.77 -0.97
N ASP A 168 29.39 6.79 -1.48
CA ASP A 168 29.84 7.74 -2.53
C ASP A 168 29.51 7.27 -3.96
N GLY A 169 28.92 6.09 -4.09
CA GLY A 169 28.59 5.51 -5.39
C GLY A 169 27.10 5.56 -5.71
N TRP A 170 26.76 5.26 -6.96
CA TRP A 170 25.41 5.39 -7.49
C TRP A 170 24.87 4.04 -7.96
N THR A 171 23.62 3.78 -7.65
CA THR A 171 22.92 2.54 -7.99
C THR A 171 21.75 2.75 -8.94
N PHE A 172 21.24 3.98 -9.05
CA PHE A 172 20.20 4.35 -10.00
C PHE A 172 20.42 5.76 -10.52
N LEU A 173 20.49 5.93 -11.84
CA LEU A 173 20.92 7.13 -12.54
C LEU A 173 19.93 7.50 -13.64
N LYS A 174 19.81 8.81 -13.91
CA LYS A 174 19.28 9.32 -15.19
C LYS A 174 20.44 9.82 -16.03
N LEU A 175 20.58 9.28 -17.22
CA LEU A 175 21.51 9.66 -18.26
C LEU A 175 20.72 10.17 -19.48
N GLU A 176 21.43 10.63 -20.51
CA GLU A 176 20.82 11.01 -21.77
C GLU A 176 21.58 10.36 -22.92
N TYR A 177 20.87 9.81 -23.89
CA TYR A 177 21.43 9.32 -25.12
C TYR A 177 20.75 9.99 -26.31
N ASN A 178 21.47 10.86 -27.00
CA ASN A 178 20.99 11.61 -28.15
C ASN A 178 19.61 12.28 -27.93
N GLY A 179 19.43 12.98 -26.80
CA GLY A 179 18.22 13.72 -26.46
C GLY A 179 17.08 12.86 -25.86
N VAL A 180 17.31 11.56 -25.62
CA VAL A 180 16.34 10.67 -24.97
C VAL A 180 16.85 10.29 -23.58
N PRO A 181 16.04 10.48 -22.52
CA PRO A 181 16.42 10.09 -21.16
C PRO A 181 16.53 8.57 -21.01
N VAL A 182 17.63 8.14 -20.41
CA VAL A 182 17.96 6.74 -20.12
C VAL A 182 18.12 6.59 -18.61
N PHE A 183 17.27 5.78 -18.00
CA PHE A 183 17.30 5.46 -16.58
C PHE A 183 18.03 4.14 -16.38
N LEU A 184 19.19 4.18 -15.74
CA LEU A 184 20.06 3.03 -15.55
C LEU A 184 20.02 2.56 -14.09
N SER A 185 19.50 1.37 -13.85
CA SER A 185 19.60 0.66 -12.58
C SER A 185 20.76 -0.33 -12.61
N THR A 186 21.61 -0.29 -11.59
CA THR A 186 22.74 -1.23 -11.47
C THR A 186 22.36 -2.53 -10.78
N SER A 187 21.11 -2.71 -10.34
CA SER A 187 20.63 -3.97 -9.79
C SER A 187 20.54 -5.03 -10.88
N ARG A 188 21.10 -6.21 -10.59
CA ARG A 188 21.05 -7.40 -11.46
C ARG A 188 19.74 -8.18 -11.30
N GLN A 189 18.96 -7.87 -10.26
CA GLN A 189 17.72 -8.55 -9.98
C GLN A 189 16.56 -7.55 -10.00
N ILE A 190 15.47 -8.01 -10.56
CA ILE A 190 14.16 -7.35 -10.45
C ILE A 190 13.30 -8.21 -9.53
N ILE A 191 12.59 -7.57 -8.63
CA ILE A 191 11.71 -8.26 -7.68
C ILE A 191 10.69 -9.15 -8.39
N ASN A 192 10.47 -10.36 -7.87
CA ASN A 192 9.41 -11.24 -8.33
C ASN A 192 8.15 -11.01 -7.51
N ILE A 193 7.22 -10.23 -8.02
CA ILE A 193 5.96 -9.94 -7.30
C ILE A 193 4.99 -11.13 -7.22
N ASP A 194 5.22 -12.19 -7.99
CA ASP A 194 4.45 -13.44 -7.90
C ASP A 194 5.06 -14.43 -6.90
N ALA A 195 6.20 -14.08 -6.27
CA ALA A 195 6.78 -14.90 -5.21
C ALA A 195 5.89 -14.90 -3.97
N GLU A 196 5.88 -16.05 -3.28
CA GLU A 196 5.21 -16.17 -1.99
C GLU A 196 5.87 -15.27 -0.95
N LEU A 197 5.04 -14.61 -0.15
CA LEU A 197 5.48 -13.80 0.98
C LEU A 197 5.91 -14.73 2.12
N THR A 198 7.17 -14.66 2.50
CA THR A 198 7.76 -15.50 3.57
C THR A 198 7.73 -14.83 4.95
N SER A 199 7.32 -13.56 5.02
CA SER A 199 7.20 -12.76 6.25
C SER A 199 5.75 -12.38 6.51
N GLN A 200 5.47 -11.80 7.68
CA GLN A 200 4.12 -11.35 8.05
C GLN A 200 3.60 -10.21 7.17
N ASN A 201 4.51 -9.37 6.65
CA ASN A 201 4.21 -8.26 5.75
C ASN A 201 5.41 -8.03 4.82
N PHE A 202 5.21 -7.26 3.74
CA PHE A 202 6.29 -6.89 2.83
C PHE A 202 7.18 -5.81 3.47
N ASP A 203 8.50 -6.01 3.43
CA ASP A 203 9.49 -5.03 3.87
C ASP A 203 10.33 -4.56 2.68
N VAL A 204 10.15 -3.30 2.28
CA VAL A 204 10.86 -2.71 1.14
C VAL A 204 12.38 -2.71 1.34
N ARG A 205 12.89 -2.67 2.57
CA ARG A 205 14.33 -2.72 2.88
C ARG A 205 15.01 -3.99 2.38
N GLN A 206 14.25 -5.09 2.29
CA GLN A 206 14.75 -6.37 1.77
C GLN A 206 14.87 -6.39 0.23
N HIS A 207 14.21 -5.44 -0.45
CA HIS A 207 14.03 -5.42 -1.91
C HIS A 207 14.18 -4.01 -2.50
N PHE A 208 14.88 -3.10 -1.84
CA PHE A 208 14.85 -1.69 -2.21
C PHE A 208 15.41 -1.45 -3.62
N LEU A 209 16.59 -1.97 -3.90
CA LEU A 209 17.24 -1.79 -5.19
C LEU A 209 16.66 -2.67 -6.31
N SER A 210 16.04 -3.79 -5.96
CA SER A 210 15.37 -4.66 -6.92
C SER A 210 13.94 -4.23 -7.26
N ALA A 211 13.29 -3.41 -6.41
CA ALA A 211 11.90 -2.95 -6.57
C ALA A 211 11.77 -1.47 -6.91
N VAL A 212 12.42 -0.59 -6.13
CA VAL A 212 12.16 0.86 -6.19
C VAL A 212 12.53 1.48 -7.54
N PRO A 213 13.70 1.21 -8.16
CA PRO A 213 14.05 1.80 -9.46
C PRO A 213 13.02 1.54 -10.56
N VAL A 214 12.55 0.29 -10.68
CA VAL A 214 11.59 -0.10 -11.70
C VAL A 214 10.20 0.50 -11.42
N VAL A 215 9.76 0.56 -10.14
CA VAL A 215 8.47 1.16 -9.78
C VAL A 215 8.48 2.67 -10.02
N LEU A 216 9.53 3.39 -9.60
CA LEU A 216 9.68 4.82 -9.86
C LEU A 216 9.63 5.11 -11.36
N TYR A 217 10.39 4.35 -12.16
CA TYR A 217 10.39 4.54 -13.61
C TYR A 217 9.00 4.31 -14.22
N ILE A 218 8.32 3.23 -13.85
CA ILE A 218 6.98 2.92 -14.38
C ILE A 218 6.00 4.03 -14.00
N LYS A 219 5.99 4.48 -12.75
CA LYS A 219 5.09 5.56 -12.28
C LYS A 219 5.37 6.88 -12.99
N TRP A 220 6.62 7.19 -13.28
CA TRP A 220 6.99 8.40 -14.02
C TRP A 220 6.69 8.27 -15.53
N ALA A 221 7.16 7.20 -16.18
CA ALA A 221 7.06 7.06 -17.63
C ALA A 221 5.62 6.83 -18.11
N PHE A 222 4.76 6.25 -17.28
CA PHE A 222 3.39 5.88 -17.62
C PHE A 222 2.34 6.52 -16.69
N ALA A 223 2.65 7.68 -16.11
CA ALA A 223 1.82 8.35 -15.09
C ALA A 223 0.33 8.42 -15.46
N GLU A 224 0.02 8.73 -16.72
CA GLU A 224 -1.37 8.85 -17.21
C GLU A 224 -2.05 7.50 -17.50
N THR A 225 -1.27 6.43 -17.64
CA THR A 225 -1.77 5.07 -17.96
C THR A 225 -1.85 4.20 -16.74
N CYS A 226 -0.96 4.44 -15.76
CA CYS A 226 -0.88 3.68 -14.52
C CYS A 226 -2.12 3.85 -13.65
N TRP A 227 -2.43 2.79 -12.92
CA TRP A 227 -3.28 2.89 -11.75
C TRP A 227 -2.61 3.76 -10.67
N ASN A 228 -3.33 4.79 -10.22
CA ASN A 228 -2.87 5.71 -9.19
C ASN A 228 -3.95 5.88 -8.12
N ALA A 229 -3.55 6.06 -6.86
CA ALA A 229 -4.46 6.53 -5.83
C ALA A 229 -4.81 8.00 -6.07
N PRO A 230 -6.08 8.43 -5.93
CA PRO A 230 -6.46 9.84 -6.07
C PRO A 230 -5.91 10.71 -4.93
N GLU A 231 -5.67 10.12 -3.77
CA GLU A 231 -5.10 10.75 -2.59
C GLU A 231 -4.41 9.70 -1.71
N ILE A 232 -3.47 10.12 -0.88
CA ILE A 232 -2.87 9.27 0.14
C ILE A 232 -3.55 9.56 1.46
N ASN A 233 -4.19 8.55 2.04
CA ASN A 233 -4.87 8.65 3.32
C ASN A 233 -4.01 8.07 4.44
N ALA A 234 -4.14 8.60 5.66
CA ALA A 234 -3.50 8.05 6.85
C ALA A 234 -4.46 7.92 8.03
N CYS A 235 -4.19 6.94 8.88
CA CYS A 235 -4.85 6.74 10.17
C CYS A 235 -3.86 6.13 11.17
N LEU A 236 -3.88 6.62 12.41
CA LEU A 236 -3.23 5.98 13.54
C LEU A 236 -4.26 5.14 14.29
N ILE A 237 -3.99 3.86 14.51
CA ILE A 237 -4.82 2.97 15.31
C ILE A 237 -4.13 2.76 16.66
N ILE A 238 -4.87 2.91 17.76
CA ILE A 238 -4.43 2.47 19.09
C ILE A 238 -5.27 1.28 19.49
N ASP A 239 -4.65 0.11 19.67
CA ASP A 239 -5.34 -1.12 20.05
C ASP A 239 -5.64 -1.16 21.55
N ASP A 240 -6.81 -1.72 21.91
CA ASP A 240 -7.24 -2.10 23.27
C ASP A 240 -7.78 -1.03 24.23
N PRO A 241 -7.55 0.29 24.11
CA PRO A 241 -7.90 1.20 25.20
C PRO A 241 -9.35 1.11 25.65
N VAL A 242 -9.55 1.14 26.96
CA VAL A 242 -10.85 1.45 27.55
C VAL A 242 -11.01 2.97 27.56
N LEU A 243 -12.18 3.49 27.19
CA LEU A 243 -12.45 4.93 27.14
C LEU A 243 -12.61 5.51 28.56
N LYS A 244 -11.50 5.54 29.31
CA LYS A 244 -11.31 6.23 30.58
C LYS A 244 -10.29 7.35 30.39
N ARG A 245 -10.25 8.34 31.29
CA ARG A 245 -9.34 9.48 31.18
C ARG A 245 -7.93 9.06 30.78
N THR A 246 -7.42 8.02 31.43
CA THR A 246 -6.14 7.38 31.08
C THR A 246 -6.32 5.89 30.88
N HIS A 247 -5.58 5.32 29.94
CA HIS A 247 -5.41 3.88 29.77
C HIS A 247 -3.93 3.57 29.52
N GLY A 248 -3.29 2.92 30.50
CA GLY A 248 -1.86 2.74 30.47
C GLY A 248 -1.14 4.09 30.43
N PHE A 249 -0.36 4.30 29.38
CA PHE A 249 0.38 5.55 29.16
C PHE A 249 -0.36 6.55 28.26
N VAL A 250 -1.58 6.25 27.81
CA VAL A 250 -2.39 7.16 27.00
C VAL A 250 -3.30 8.00 27.88
N ASP A 251 -3.12 9.32 27.89
CA ASP A 251 -4.09 10.31 28.36
C ASP A 251 -4.80 10.90 27.12
N PHE A 252 -6.11 10.77 27.02
CA PHE A 252 -6.88 11.21 25.85
C PHE A 252 -6.87 12.74 25.66
N ASN A 253 -6.76 13.55 26.73
CA ASN A 253 -6.66 15.00 26.58
C ASN A 253 -5.28 15.42 26.05
N GLU A 254 -4.20 14.77 26.52
CA GLU A 254 -2.86 14.99 26.00
C GLU A 254 -2.78 14.56 24.54
N LEU A 255 -3.30 13.38 24.21
CA LEU A 255 -3.36 12.88 22.84
C LEU A 255 -4.12 13.83 21.90
N LEU A 256 -5.24 14.42 22.34
CA LEU A 256 -5.96 15.44 21.55
C LEU A 256 -5.09 16.67 21.30
N SER A 257 -4.36 17.11 22.31
CA SER A 257 -3.44 18.24 22.18
C SER A 257 -2.33 17.97 21.18
N LEU A 258 -1.77 16.76 21.19
CA LEU A 258 -0.78 16.30 20.22
C LEU A 258 -1.37 16.22 18.79
N MET A 259 -2.56 15.64 18.64
CA MET A 259 -3.26 15.54 17.34
C MET A 259 -3.47 16.92 16.71
N LYS A 260 -3.95 17.89 17.50
CA LYS A 260 -4.15 19.28 17.04
C LYS A 260 -2.84 19.95 16.64
N ARG A 261 -1.78 19.77 17.45
CA ARG A 261 -0.47 20.38 17.23
C ARG A 261 0.26 19.80 16.02
N HIS A 262 0.23 18.47 15.87
CA HIS A 262 1.00 17.72 14.88
C HIS A 262 0.16 17.25 13.67
N LYS A 263 -1.11 17.66 13.59
CA LYS A 263 -2.04 17.45 12.47
C LYS A 263 -2.18 15.97 12.09
N PHE A 264 -2.66 15.16 13.03
CA PHE A 264 -3.03 13.76 12.77
C PHE A 264 -4.35 13.40 13.46
N SER A 265 -4.92 12.25 13.11
CA SER A 265 -6.13 11.69 13.74
C SER A 265 -5.87 10.27 14.23
N THR A 266 -6.66 9.85 15.21
CA THR A 266 -6.51 8.55 15.86
C THR A 266 -7.83 7.79 15.84
N ASN A 267 -7.74 6.52 15.49
CA ASN A 267 -8.79 5.53 15.66
C ASN A 267 -8.48 4.67 16.88
N ILE A 268 -9.45 4.45 17.74
CA ILE A 268 -9.33 3.49 18.84
C ILE A 268 -9.96 2.18 18.37
N ALA A 269 -9.15 1.13 18.27
CA ALA A 269 -9.65 -0.21 18.06
C ALA A 269 -10.31 -0.68 19.37
N PHE A 270 -11.62 -0.41 19.45
CA PHE A 270 -12.38 -0.55 20.68
C PHE A 270 -12.90 -1.98 20.84
N ILE A 271 -12.65 -2.59 22.00
CA ILE A 271 -13.15 -3.92 22.31
C ILE A 271 -14.63 -3.83 22.66
N PRO A 272 -15.55 -4.41 21.85
CA PRO A 272 -17.00 -4.27 22.06
C PRO A 272 -17.49 -4.77 23.42
N TRP A 273 -16.76 -5.66 24.09
CA TRP A 273 -17.05 -6.07 25.46
C TRP A 273 -17.12 -4.87 26.43
N ASN A 274 -16.37 -3.80 26.16
CA ASN A 274 -16.30 -2.60 27.01
C ASN A 274 -17.44 -1.59 26.78
N TRP A 275 -18.46 -1.90 26.00
CA TRP A 275 -19.49 -0.97 25.54
C TRP A 275 -20.23 -0.17 26.65
N ARG A 276 -20.23 -0.66 27.91
CA ARG A 276 -20.79 0.03 29.09
C ARG A 276 -19.76 0.74 29.95
N ARG A 277 -18.48 0.79 29.53
CA ARG A 277 -17.37 1.15 30.41
C ARG A 277 -16.67 2.47 30.01
N SER A 278 -17.31 3.26 29.18
CA SER A 278 -16.79 4.57 28.75
C SER A 278 -17.11 5.64 29.79
N ALA A 279 -16.09 6.41 30.18
CA ALA A 279 -16.23 7.51 31.13
C ALA A 279 -16.90 8.74 30.48
N PRO A 280 -17.83 9.43 31.12
CA PRO A 280 -18.59 10.54 30.54
C PRO A 280 -17.70 11.67 29.99
N GLU A 281 -16.60 11.98 30.64
CA GLU A 281 -15.66 13.01 30.22
C GLU A 281 -14.95 12.63 28.89
N VAL A 282 -14.60 11.36 28.70
CA VAL A 282 -13.99 10.87 27.45
C VAL A 282 -15.04 10.79 26.34
N VAL A 283 -16.26 10.37 26.67
CA VAL A 283 -17.39 10.40 25.73
C VAL A 283 -17.60 11.81 25.18
N ARG A 284 -17.60 12.83 26.04
CA ARG A 284 -17.72 14.23 25.64
C ARG A 284 -16.56 14.63 24.73
N LEU A 285 -15.33 14.29 25.11
CA LEU A 285 -14.12 14.59 24.34
C LEU A 285 -14.21 14.06 22.90
N PHE A 286 -14.65 12.82 22.72
CA PHE A 286 -14.80 12.20 21.39
C PHE A 286 -15.91 12.86 20.57
N ARG A 287 -17.07 13.11 21.17
CA ARG A 287 -18.20 13.77 20.50
C ARG A 287 -17.88 15.19 20.03
N GLU A 288 -17.13 15.94 20.83
CA GLU A 288 -16.73 17.32 20.50
C GLU A 288 -15.58 17.38 19.48
N ASN A 289 -14.87 16.27 19.25
CA ASN A 289 -13.70 16.20 18.35
C ASN A 289 -13.78 15.03 17.36
N PRO A 290 -14.87 14.86 16.57
CA PRO A 290 -15.07 13.70 15.68
C PRO A 290 -14.09 13.65 14.50
N GLY A 291 -13.42 14.78 14.18
CA GLY A 291 -12.38 14.81 13.15
C GLY A 291 -11.03 14.30 13.63
N TYR A 292 -10.84 14.15 14.95
CA TYR A 292 -9.59 13.66 15.54
C TYR A 292 -9.71 12.24 16.08
N TYR A 293 -10.89 11.88 16.59
CA TYR A 293 -11.16 10.58 17.19
C TYR A 293 -12.20 9.79 16.42
N SER A 294 -11.95 8.51 16.24
CA SER A 294 -12.97 7.53 15.83
C SER A 294 -12.80 6.22 16.57
N LEU A 295 -13.80 5.36 16.47
CA LEU A 295 -13.77 4.00 17.02
C LEU A 295 -13.87 3.00 15.88
N SER A 296 -13.23 1.84 16.00
CA SER A 296 -13.45 0.68 15.14
C SER A 296 -13.68 -0.58 15.99
N VAL A 297 -14.09 -1.67 15.35
CA VAL A 297 -14.45 -2.92 16.01
C VAL A 297 -13.20 -3.76 16.27
N HIS A 298 -12.80 -3.97 17.52
CA HIS A 298 -11.64 -4.79 17.88
C HIS A 298 -12.06 -6.15 18.43
N GLY A 299 -12.34 -7.08 17.52
CA GLY A 299 -12.90 -8.36 17.88
C GLY A 299 -14.29 -8.25 18.53
N CYS A 300 -14.58 -9.09 19.52
CA CYS A 300 -15.81 -9.03 20.32
C CYS A 300 -15.51 -8.97 21.83
N ASP A 301 -14.87 -10.02 22.35
CA ASP A 301 -14.49 -10.16 23.77
C ASP A 301 -12.97 -10.09 23.96
N HIS A 302 -12.23 -10.07 22.86
CA HIS A 302 -10.78 -10.12 22.78
C HIS A 302 -10.20 -11.34 23.53
N THR A 303 -10.80 -12.50 23.38
CA THR A 303 -10.25 -13.76 23.89
C THR A 303 -9.16 -14.31 22.97
N ARG A 304 -8.40 -15.30 23.43
CA ARG A 304 -7.30 -15.85 22.64
C ARG A 304 -7.81 -16.47 21.34
N ALA A 305 -7.22 -16.05 20.21
CA ALA A 305 -7.54 -16.54 18.87
C ALA A 305 -9.05 -16.52 18.54
N GLU A 306 -9.76 -15.48 18.96
CA GLU A 306 -11.20 -15.34 18.85
C GLU A 306 -11.71 -15.50 17.40
N PHE A 307 -10.94 -15.01 16.42
CA PHE A 307 -11.21 -15.12 14.98
C PHE A 307 -10.38 -16.19 14.27
N GLY A 308 -9.66 -17.02 15.00
CA GLY A 308 -8.89 -18.16 14.47
C GLY A 308 -9.70 -19.46 14.31
N SER A 309 -11.01 -19.47 14.60
CA SER A 309 -11.88 -20.64 14.46
C SER A 309 -12.11 -21.02 13.00
N SER A 310 -12.24 -22.31 12.70
CA SER A 310 -12.66 -22.81 11.40
C SER A 310 -14.18 -22.75 11.14
N SER A 311 -14.98 -22.46 12.17
CA SER A 311 -16.44 -22.37 12.05
C SER A 311 -16.88 -20.98 11.59
N LYS A 312 -17.24 -20.86 10.30
CA LYS A 312 -17.79 -19.63 9.69
C LYS A 312 -19.02 -19.13 10.47
N GLN A 313 -19.93 -20.03 10.84
CA GLN A 313 -21.17 -19.69 11.54
C GLN A 313 -20.90 -19.11 12.93
N ARG A 314 -19.99 -19.73 13.71
CA ARG A 314 -19.59 -19.21 15.02
C ARG A 314 -18.99 -17.83 14.95
N ILE A 315 -18.07 -17.60 13.98
CA ILE A 315 -17.44 -16.29 13.80
C ILE A 315 -18.46 -15.25 13.35
N TYR A 316 -19.38 -15.60 12.44
CA TYR A 316 -20.46 -14.72 12.02
C TYR A 316 -21.26 -14.21 13.22
N TRP A 317 -21.75 -15.13 14.08
CA TRP A 317 -22.51 -14.72 15.26
C TRP A 317 -21.69 -13.91 16.26
N LYS A 318 -20.40 -14.23 16.38
CA LYS A 318 -19.48 -13.44 17.23
C LYS A 318 -19.32 -12.03 16.70
N THR A 319 -19.24 -11.87 15.38
CA THR A 319 -19.19 -10.56 14.72
C THR A 319 -20.49 -9.79 14.90
N GLN A 320 -21.65 -10.43 14.73
CA GLN A 320 -22.95 -9.82 14.97
C GLN A 320 -23.08 -9.31 16.42
N GLN A 321 -22.65 -10.12 17.39
CA GLN A 321 -22.61 -9.71 18.79
C GLN A 321 -21.71 -8.50 19.02
N ALA A 322 -20.56 -8.45 18.33
CA ALA A 322 -19.64 -7.30 18.39
C ALA A 322 -20.31 -6.04 17.84
N THR A 323 -20.91 -6.13 16.67
CA THR A 323 -21.61 -5.01 16.01
C THR A 323 -22.78 -4.50 16.88
N GLU A 324 -23.64 -5.40 17.38
CA GLU A 324 -24.73 -5.02 18.29
C GLU A 324 -24.24 -4.28 19.55
N ARG A 325 -23.08 -4.66 20.08
CA ARG A 325 -22.48 -3.96 21.24
C ARG A 325 -21.97 -2.58 20.86
N MET A 326 -21.41 -2.43 19.66
CA MET A 326 -20.98 -1.13 19.14
C MET A 326 -22.17 -0.21 18.89
N ASP A 327 -23.26 -0.71 18.30
CA ASP A 327 -24.51 0.03 18.09
C ASP A 327 -25.13 0.50 19.43
N ARG A 328 -25.10 -0.37 20.45
CA ARG A 328 -25.54 -0.01 21.80
C ARG A 328 -24.64 1.04 22.44
N HIS A 329 -23.31 0.94 22.23
CA HIS A 329 -22.36 1.94 22.69
C HIS A 329 -22.66 3.29 22.02
N GLU A 330 -22.84 3.31 20.71
CA GLU A 330 -23.19 4.50 19.93
C GLU A 330 -24.51 5.12 20.42
N SER A 331 -25.57 4.29 20.61
CA SER A 331 -26.85 4.74 21.12
C SER A 331 -26.77 5.37 22.52
N MET A 332 -25.86 4.86 23.38
CA MET A 332 -25.68 5.37 24.76
C MET A 332 -24.80 6.62 24.82
N THR A 333 -23.81 6.72 23.96
CA THR A 333 -22.74 7.72 24.05
C THR A 333 -22.83 8.79 22.96
N GLY A 334 -23.47 8.50 21.83
CA GLY A 334 -23.47 9.34 20.64
C GLY A 334 -22.12 9.35 19.90
N ILE A 335 -21.20 8.41 20.20
CA ILE A 335 -19.95 8.26 19.47
C ILE A 335 -20.18 7.25 18.35
N HIS A 336 -20.10 7.73 17.09
CA HIS A 336 -20.15 6.86 15.92
C HIS A 336 -18.93 5.95 15.85
N HIS A 337 -19.11 4.74 15.30
CA HIS A 337 -18.03 3.82 15.06
C HIS A 337 -17.87 3.51 13.56
N ASP A 338 -16.63 3.31 13.15
CA ASP A 338 -16.28 2.86 11.82
C ASP A 338 -16.58 1.36 11.70
N PRO A 339 -17.33 0.89 10.67
CA PRO A 339 -17.66 -0.52 10.49
C PRO A 339 -16.45 -1.30 9.89
N VAL A 340 -15.33 -1.25 10.57
CA VAL A 340 -14.07 -1.90 10.19
C VAL A 340 -13.63 -2.83 11.31
N MET A 341 -13.35 -4.10 10.95
CA MET A 341 -12.83 -5.09 11.89
C MET A 341 -11.32 -4.96 12.01
N VAL A 342 -10.84 -4.72 13.21
CA VAL A 342 -9.43 -4.85 13.58
C VAL A 342 -9.27 -6.17 14.33
N PHE A 343 -8.49 -7.11 13.77
CA PHE A 343 -8.38 -8.43 14.39
C PHE A 343 -7.56 -8.38 15.69
N PRO A 344 -8.11 -8.92 16.81
CA PRO A 344 -7.37 -9.03 18.04
C PRO A 344 -6.20 -10.00 17.90
N GLN A 345 -5.04 -9.61 18.45
CA GLN A 345 -3.80 -10.41 18.42
C GLN A 345 -3.26 -10.71 17.00
N GLY A 346 -3.74 -10.05 15.97
CA GLY A 346 -3.38 -10.34 14.59
C GLY A 346 -3.88 -11.68 14.04
N ILE A 347 -4.68 -12.44 14.80
CA ILE A 347 -5.06 -13.82 14.49
C ILE A 347 -6.42 -13.89 13.79
N PHE A 348 -6.44 -14.45 12.59
CA PHE A 348 -7.68 -14.69 11.83
C PHE A 348 -7.58 -15.96 10.97
N SER A 349 -8.74 -16.52 10.63
CA SER A 349 -8.88 -17.68 9.75
C SER A 349 -9.55 -17.31 8.42
N LYS A 350 -9.44 -18.19 7.42
CA LYS A 350 -10.19 -18.06 6.16
C LYS A 350 -11.71 -18.06 6.41
N ALA A 351 -12.15 -18.83 7.41
CA ALA A 351 -13.55 -18.84 7.85
C ALA A 351 -13.97 -17.48 8.41
N ALA A 352 -13.07 -16.76 9.09
CA ALA A 352 -13.33 -15.39 9.55
C ALA A 352 -13.57 -14.44 8.39
N MET A 353 -12.70 -14.45 7.38
CA MET A 353 -12.88 -13.60 6.20
C MET A 353 -14.18 -13.91 5.47
N SER A 354 -14.53 -15.20 5.35
CA SER A 354 -15.83 -15.60 4.78
C SER A 354 -17.02 -15.16 5.62
N ALA A 355 -16.90 -15.13 6.95
CA ALA A 355 -17.97 -14.72 7.85
C ALA A 355 -18.21 -13.20 7.79
N LEU A 356 -17.12 -12.42 7.85
CA LEU A 356 -17.18 -10.95 7.81
C LEU A 356 -17.86 -10.43 6.53
N LYS A 357 -17.68 -11.10 5.40
CA LYS A 357 -18.34 -10.76 4.13
C LYS A 357 -19.87 -10.65 4.24
N HIS A 358 -20.48 -11.44 5.13
CA HIS A 358 -21.93 -11.51 5.33
C HIS A 358 -22.43 -10.60 6.46
N THR A 359 -21.66 -9.61 6.87
CA THR A 359 -21.99 -8.61 7.89
C THR A 359 -22.02 -7.21 7.27
N ASP A 360 -22.35 -6.20 8.05
CA ASP A 360 -22.32 -4.80 7.61
C ASP A 360 -20.93 -4.15 7.73
N LEU A 361 -19.90 -4.93 8.05
CA LEU A 361 -18.52 -4.44 8.02
C LEU A 361 -18.05 -4.17 6.59
N ILE A 362 -17.19 -3.16 6.42
CA ILE A 362 -16.73 -2.72 5.10
C ILE A 362 -15.34 -3.24 4.73
N ALA A 363 -14.53 -3.57 5.72
CA ALA A 363 -13.20 -4.16 5.56
C ALA A 363 -12.70 -4.76 6.88
N ALA A 364 -11.65 -5.56 6.78
CA ALA A 364 -10.79 -5.93 7.91
C ALA A 364 -9.45 -5.21 7.81
N VAL A 365 -8.76 -5.02 8.96
CA VAL A 365 -7.42 -4.43 9.06
C VAL A 365 -6.57 -5.31 9.96
N ASN A 366 -5.35 -5.64 9.51
CA ASN A 366 -4.42 -6.45 10.30
C ASN A 366 -2.95 -6.16 9.96
N ASN A 367 -2.04 -6.54 10.85
CA ASN A 367 -0.59 -6.55 10.59
C ASN A 367 -0.21 -7.78 9.76
N ASP A 368 -0.65 -8.96 10.22
CA ASP A 368 -0.38 -10.23 9.55
C ASP A 368 -1.34 -10.43 8.39
N VAL A 369 -0.81 -10.79 7.24
CA VAL A 369 -1.62 -11.04 6.04
C VAL A 369 -1.91 -12.53 5.83
N VAL A 370 -1.30 -13.40 6.62
CA VAL A 370 -1.43 -14.86 6.53
C VAL A 370 -2.42 -15.37 7.57
N THR A 371 -3.33 -16.25 7.16
CA THR A 371 -4.28 -16.89 8.07
C THR A 371 -3.63 -17.98 8.90
N VAL A 372 -4.28 -18.36 10.01
CA VAL A 372 -3.85 -19.51 10.84
C VAL A 372 -4.20 -20.87 10.24
N ASP A 373 -4.88 -20.92 9.11
CA ASP A 373 -5.28 -22.17 8.49
C ASP A 373 -4.08 -22.86 7.83
N PRO A 374 -3.81 -24.13 8.14
CA PRO A 374 -2.87 -24.94 7.37
C PRO A 374 -3.43 -25.11 5.95
N HIS A 375 -2.61 -24.99 4.92
CA HIS A 375 -3.00 -25.11 3.52
C HIS A 375 -3.87 -23.94 2.97
N SER A 376 -3.76 -22.75 3.52
CA SER A 376 -4.30 -21.56 2.88
C SER A 376 -3.55 -21.27 1.56
N ARG A 377 -4.22 -20.59 0.61
CA ARG A 377 -3.53 -20.06 -0.57
C ARG A 377 -2.33 -19.23 -0.13
N ALA A 378 -1.18 -19.45 -0.76
CA ALA A 378 -0.01 -18.61 -0.55
C ALA A 378 -0.34 -17.16 -0.92
N ILE A 379 -0.01 -16.24 -0.03
CA ILE A 379 -0.08 -14.80 -0.30
C ILE A 379 1.21 -14.41 -1.03
N THR A 380 1.06 -13.73 -2.15
CA THR A 380 2.20 -13.25 -2.95
C THR A 380 2.56 -11.82 -2.60
N ILE A 381 3.74 -11.38 -3.03
CA ILE A 381 4.16 -9.98 -2.92
C ILE A 381 3.16 -9.06 -3.64
N SER A 382 2.63 -9.46 -4.81
CA SER A 382 1.62 -8.67 -5.53
C SER A 382 0.30 -8.52 -4.76
N ASP A 383 -0.09 -9.52 -3.97
CA ASP A 383 -1.29 -9.41 -3.13
C ASP A 383 -1.13 -8.33 -2.03
N VAL A 384 0.08 -8.17 -1.47
CA VAL A 384 0.34 -7.14 -0.43
C VAL A 384 0.78 -5.80 -1.00
N TRP A 385 1.23 -5.74 -2.24
CA TRP A 385 1.46 -4.49 -2.95
C TRP A 385 0.16 -3.80 -3.35
N ASP A 386 -0.92 -4.55 -3.46
CA ASP A 386 -2.24 -3.98 -3.74
C ASP A 386 -2.77 -3.18 -2.54
N VAL A 387 -3.74 -2.30 -2.78
CA VAL A 387 -4.33 -1.42 -1.75
C VAL A 387 -4.88 -2.22 -0.57
N ALA A 388 -5.53 -3.35 -0.86
CA ALA A 388 -5.93 -4.33 0.13
C ALA A 388 -5.69 -5.75 -0.44
N VAL A 389 -5.46 -6.71 0.44
CA VAL A 389 -5.34 -8.13 0.07
C VAL A 389 -6.72 -8.66 -0.34
N MET A 390 -6.92 -8.83 -1.65
CA MET A 390 -8.17 -9.32 -2.26
C MET A 390 -8.14 -10.83 -2.55
N GLY A 391 -7.14 -11.53 -2.07
CA GLY A 391 -7.05 -12.99 -2.15
C GLY A 391 -7.99 -13.74 -1.21
N TYR A 392 -8.59 -13.04 -0.26
CA TYR A 392 -9.62 -13.51 0.66
C TYR A 392 -11.03 -13.13 0.18
N PRO A 393 -12.08 -13.80 0.68
CA PRO A 393 -13.47 -13.45 0.36
C PRO A 393 -13.89 -12.04 0.80
N PHE A 394 -13.16 -11.45 1.74
CA PHE A 394 -13.38 -10.11 2.30
C PHE A 394 -12.09 -9.30 2.26
N PRO A 395 -12.12 -7.98 2.01
CA PRO A 395 -10.92 -7.17 1.86
C PRO A 395 -10.15 -7.04 3.18
N LEU A 396 -8.83 -7.25 3.10
CA LEU A 396 -7.92 -7.07 4.23
C LEU A 396 -6.93 -5.94 3.94
N PHE A 397 -7.08 -4.82 4.63
CA PHE A 397 -6.11 -3.73 4.60
C PHE A 397 -4.94 -4.04 5.54
N THR A 398 -3.73 -3.69 5.11
CA THR A 398 -2.54 -3.86 5.93
C THR A 398 -2.31 -2.63 6.79
N ARG A 399 -1.86 -2.84 8.04
CA ARG A 399 -1.34 -1.81 8.94
C ARG A 399 0.06 -2.16 9.39
N ARG A 400 0.83 -1.16 9.78
CA ARG A 400 2.23 -1.33 10.20
C ARG A 400 2.50 -0.68 11.54
N TYR A 401 3.47 -1.22 12.25
CA TYR A 401 4.03 -0.54 13.41
C TYR A 401 5.00 0.57 12.99
N PRO A 402 5.10 1.70 13.75
CA PRO A 402 6.06 2.77 13.44
C PRO A 402 7.51 2.32 13.34
N TRP A 403 7.91 1.32 14.12
CA TRP A 403 9.28 0.77 14.09
C TRP A 403 9.62 -0.08 12.85
N GLU A 404 8.64 -0.38 12.02
CA GLU A 404 8.90 -1.00 10.72
C GLU A 404 9.59 -0.03 9.73
N GLY A 405 9.70 1.25 10.08
CA GLY A 405 10.41 2.28 9.33
C GLY A 405 9.54 3.06 8.39
N ILE A 406 9.83 4.37 8.28
CA ILE A 406 9.08 5.33 7.45
C ILE A 406 9.16 4.97 5.94
N GLU A 407 10.21 4.30 5.52
CA GLU A 407 10.45 3.83 4.15
C GLU A 407 9.38 2.83 3.69
N ASN A 408 8.87 1.99 4.58
CA ASN A 408 7.79 1.07 4.27
C ASN A 408 6.46 1.81 4.04
N PHE A 409 6.18 2.85 4.85
CA PHE A 409 5.00 3.71 4.64
C PHE A 409 5.12 4.53 3.35
N ALA A 410 6.31 5.04 3.05
CA ALA A 410 6.56 5.78 1.82
C ALA A 410 6.42 4.88 0.57
N PHE A 411 6.89 3.65 0.65
CA PHE A 411 6.72 2.69 -0.45
C PHE A 411 5.25 2.27 -0.62
N ASP A 412 4.52 2.01 0.47
CA ASP A 412 3.08 1.77 0.44
C ASP A 412 2.34 2.94 -0.23
N ALA A 413 2.69 4.20 0.11
CA ALA A 413 2.14 5.39 -0.53
C ALA A 413 2.49 5.48 -2.03
N LEU A 414 3.72 5.13 -2.44
CA LEU A 414 4.11 5.02 -3.84
C LEU A 414 3.26 4.00 -4.61
N LEU A 415 2.88 2.89 -3.98
CA LEU A 415 1.98 1.90 -4.53
C LEU A 415 0.51 2.36 -4.55
N GLY A 416 0.18 3.46 -3.87
CA GLY A 416 -1.18 3.98 -3.73
C GLY A 416 -1.97 3.39 -2.56
N LYS A 417 -1.29 2.80 -1.58
CA LYS A 417 -1.89 2.27 -0.35
C LYS A 417 -2.05 3.35 0.70
N PRO A 418 -3.05 3.25 1.60
CA PRO A 418 -3.15 4.14 2.74
C PRO A 418 -2.05 3.85 3.78
N ALA A 419 -1.59 4.89 4.48
CA ALA A 419 -0.67 4.78 5.60
C ALA A 419 -1.43 4.49 6.90
N ILE A 420 -1.69 3.23 7.19
CA ILE A 420 -2.36 2.80 8.43
C ILE A 420 -1.28 2.36 9.43
N ALA A 421 -1.05 3.19 10.45
CA ALA A 421 -0.15 2.89 11.54
C ALA A 421 -0.90 2.29 12.73
N VAL A 422 -0.24 1.43 13.51
CA VAL A 422 -0.79 0.87 14.74
C VAL A 422 0.20 0.96 15.89
N ILE A 423 -0.31 1.30 17.06
CA ILE A 423 0.45 1.27 18.32
C ILE A 423 -0.41 0.64 19.42
N HIS A 424 0.24 0.26 20.51
CA HIS A 424 -0.40 0.00 21.80
C HIS A 424 -0.05 1.13 22.79
N HIS A 425 -0.72 1.16 23.94
CA HIS A 425 -0.54 2.23 24.92
C HIS A 425 0.91 2.42 25.41
N ASP A 426 1.72 1.36 25.42
CA ASP A 426 3.13 1.36 25.87
C ASP A 426 4.04 2.16 24.93
N TYR A 427 3.64 2.36 23.68
CA TYR A 427 4.37 3.23 22.74
C TYR A 427 4.37 4.70 23.19
N CYS A 428 3.44 5.09 24.06
CA CYS A 428 3.35 6.43 24.67
C CYS A 428 4.07 6.55 26.00
N SER A 429 4.88 5.55 26.40
CA SER A 429 5.58 5.54 27.71
C SER A 429 6.65 6.64 27.89
N ASP A 430 7.07 7.27 26.80
CA ASP A 430 7.99 8.41 26.72
C ASP A 430 7.27 9.75 26.50
N HIS A 431 6.08 9.93 27.03
CA HIS A 431 5.22 11.11 26.75
C HIS A 431 4.89 11.27 25.27
N CYS A 432 4.77 10.17 24.53
CA CYS A 432 4.50 10.10 23.09
C CYS A 432 5.58 10.74 22.19
N GLU A 433 6.82 10.91 22.66
CA GLU A 433 7.88 11.52 21.86
C GLU A 433 8.17 10.71 20.59
N ARG A 434 8.30 9.38 20.71
CA ARG A 434 8.50 8.47 19.57
C ARG A 434 7.33 8.56 18.58
N LEU A 435 6.10 8.67 19.08
CA LEU A 435 4.92 8.83 18.24
C LEU A 435 4.99 10.14 17.46
N VAL A 436 5.29 11.24 18.12
CA VAL A 436 5.41 12.58 17.48
C VAL A 436 6.49 12.57 16.41
N ASN A 437 7.65 11.97 16.68
CA ASN A 437 8.74 11.84 15.71
C ASN A 437 8.31 11.02 14.48
N PHE A 438 7.60 9.92 14.68
CA PHE A 438 7.05 9.12 13.58
C PHE A 438 6.03 9.92 12.76
N ILE A 439 5.09 10.63 13.41
CA ILE A 439 4.09 11.48 12.74
C ILE A 439 4.77 12.59 11.93
N HIS A 440 5.80 13.21 12.47
CA HIS A 440 6.59 14.21 11.73
C HIS A 440 7.25 13.61 10.49
N GLY A 441 7.85 12.42 10.60
CA GLY A 441 8.43 11.71 9.46
C GLY A 441 7.39 11.41 8.38
N LEU A 442 6.20 10.96 8.77
CA LEU A 442 5.11 10.65 7.84
C LEU A 442 4.54 11.93 7.17
N ASN A 443 4.37 13.00 7.94
CA ASN A 443 3.90 14.29 7.41
C ASN A 443 4.94 15.02 6.56
N ALA A 444 6.22 14.71 6.72
CA ALA A 444 7.32 15.27 5.94
C ALA A 444 7.51 14.59 4.57
N LEU A 445 6.83 13.48 4.30
CA LEU A 445 6.83 12.86 2.98
C LEU A 445 6.29 13.88 1.94
N GLN A 446 6.88 13.92 0.76
CA GLN A 446 6.53 14.90 -0.29
C GLN A 446 5.03 14.92 -0.65
N CYS A 447 4.36 13.79 -0.53
CA CYS A 447 2.90 13.70 -0.64
C CYS A 447 2.33 13.53 0.77
N ALA A 448 2.33 14.59 1.57
CA ALA A 448 1.79 14.55 2.92
C ALA A 448 0.41 13.87 2.96
N PRO A 449 0.22 12.84 3.77
CA PRO A 449 -1.04 12.11 3.78
C PRO A 449 -2.16 12.94 4.41
N THR A 450 -3.38 12.69 3.95
CA THR A 450 -4.57 13.25 4.58
C THR A 450 -5.03 12.33 5.72
N TRP A 451 -4.96 12.84 6.93
CA TRP A 451 -5.41 12.11 8.13
C TRP A 451 -6.92 12.04 8.21
N ARG A 452 -7.45 10.83 8.42
CA ARG A 452 -8.90 10.56 8.43
C ARG A 452 -9.25 9.47 9.43
N ASN A 453 -10.53 9.36 9.76
CA ASN A 453 -11.10 8.21 10.46
C ASN A 453 -10.91 6.94 9.63
N LEU A 454 -10.76 5.79 10.28
CA LEU A 454 -10.43 4.52 9.62
C LEU A 454 -11.47 4.12 8.56
N GLY A 455 -12.76 4.32 8.85
CA GLY A 455 -13.84 4.08 7.89
C GLY A 455 -13.73 4.92 6.62
N ASP A 456 -13.36 6.19 6.76
CA ASP A 456 -13.13 7.08 5.61
C ASP A 456 -11.86 6.71 4.85
N VAL A 457 -10.80 6.28 5.54
CA VAL A 457 -9.60 5.73 4.89
C VAL A 457 -9.98 4.56 3.99
N VAL A 458 -10.76 3.60 4.51
CA VAL A 458 -11.21 2.43 3.73
C VAL A 458 -12.07 2.85 2.54
N ARG A 459 -13.07 3.74 2.74
CA ARG A 459 -13.98 4.19 1.68
C ARG A 459 -13.32 4.99 0.57
N ARG A 460 -12.19 5.64 0.84
CA ARG A 460 -11.44 6.47 -0.11
C ARG A 460 -10.25 5.74 -0.74
N SER A 461 -9.90 4.58 -0.23
CA SER A 461 -8.78 3.79 -0.73
C SER A 461 -9.19 3.05 -2.00
N CYS A 462 -8.77 3.58 -3.13
CA CYS A 462 -9.00 3.02 -4.46
C CYS A 462 -7.83 3.35 -5.38
N ARG A 463 -7.76 2.68 -6.52
CA ARG A 463 -6.91 3.08 -7.63
C ARG A 463 -7.79 3.59 -8.77
N GLN A 464 -7.29 4.58 -9.49
CA GLN A 464 -8.00 5.14 -10.63
C GLN A 464 -7.04 5.50 -11.76
N ARG A 465 -7.60 5.62 -12.96
CA ARG A 465 -6.96 6.19 -14.14
C ARG A 465 -8.02 6.77 -15.08
N GLU A 466 -7.68 7.81 -15.80
CA GLU A 466 -8.57 8.38 -16.81
C GLU A 466 -8.36 7.66 -18.15
N ASP A 467 -9.45 7.35 -18.84
CA ASP A 467 -9.38 6.81 -20.19
C ASP A 467 -9.27 7.93 -21.23
N SER A 468 -9.10 7.56 -22.51
CA SER A 468 -8.99 8.53 -23.60
C SER A 468 -10.29 9.30 -23.89
N ALA A 469 -11.42 8.84 -23.39
CA ALA A 469 -12.73 9.49 -23.54
C ALA A 469 -13.07 10.40 -22.35
N GLY A 470 -12.22 10.44 -21.32
CA GLY A 470 -12.40 11.24 -20.11
C GLY A 470 -13.25 10.57 -19.03
N ALA A 471 -13.60 9.29 -19.19
CA ALA A 471 -14.18 8.50 -18.13
C ALA A 471 -13.08 8.02 -17.16
N VAL A 472 -13.44 7.81 -15.90
CA VAL A 472 -12.50 7.36 -14.86
C VAL A 472 -12.71 5.88 -14.58
N ASP A 473 -11.74 5.06 -14.95
CA ASP A 473 -11.64 3.68 -14.47
C ASP A 473 -11.25 3.69 -12.99
N MET A 474 -11.98 2.95 -12.14
CA MET A 474 -11.68 2.82 -10.70
C MET A 474 -11.63 1.36 -10.26
N GLU A 475 -10.66 1.02 -9.41
CA GLU A 475 -10.62 -0.26 -8.67
C GLU A 475 -11.09 -0.05 -7.24
N MET A 476 -12.18 -0.72 -6.86
CA MET A 476 -12.77 -0.71 -5.54
C MET A 476 -12.27 -1.89 -4.72
N TYR A 477 -11.88 -1.66 -3.47
CA TYR A 477 -11.37 -2.68 -2.55
C TYR A 477 -12.35 -3.00 -1.42
N GLY A 478 -12.72 -2.01 -0.61
CA GLY A 478 -13.75 -2.17 0.43
C GLY A 478 -15.10 -2.62 -0.12
N THR A 479 -16.08 -2.81 0.74
CA THR A 479 -17.49 -3.00 0.32
C THR A 479 -18.22 -1.67 0.17
N GLU A 480 -17.59 -0.57 0.58
CA GLU A 480 -18.04 0.80 0.36
C GLU A 480 -16.94 1.61 -0.33
N LEU A 481 -17.32 2.48 -1.28
CA LEU A 481 -16.43 3.39 -1.99
C LEU A 481 -17.02 4.79 -2.04
N ARG A 482 -16.26 5.78 -1.59
CA ARG A 482 -16.62 7.19 -1.74
C ARG A 482 -16.02 7.73 -3.04
N ILE A 483 -16.88 8.22 -3.92
CA ILE A 483 -16.51 8.80 -5.21
C ILE A 483 -16.86 10.27 -5.19
N GLU A 484 -15.97 11.12 -5.69
CA GLU A 484 -16.12 12.56 -5.74
C GLU A 484 -15.72 13.07 -7.12
N ASN A 485 -16.61 13.83 -7.77
CA ASN A 485 -16.29 14.51 -9.02
C ASN A 485 -15.75 15.91 -8.73
N ARG A 486 -14.42 16.05 -8.66
CA ARG A 486 -13.74 17.35 -8.47
C ARG A 486 -13.55 18.15 -9.77
N SER A 487 -14.03 17.65 -10.90
CA SER A 487 -13.91 18.34 -12.18
C SER A 487 -15.07 19.33 -12.40
N GLY A 488 -14.86 20.28 -13.34
CA GLY A 488 -15.88 21.26 -13.70
C GLY A 488 -16.96 20.74 -14.67
N ARG A 489 -17.02 19.42 -14.96
CA ARG A 489 -17.97 18.81 -15.90
C ARG A 489 -18.51 17.49 -15.35
N PRO A 490 -19.70 17.03 -15.80
CA PRO A 490 -20.19 15.69 -15.48
C PRO A 490 -19.15 14.64 -15.86
N LYS A 491 -18.97 13.62 -15.02
CA LYS A 491 -17.94 12.60 -15.21
C LYS A 491 -18.51 11.22 -14.96
N ARG A 492 -18.19 10.29 -15.85
CA ARG A 492 -18.55 8.88 -15.72
C ARG A 492 -17.43 8.12 -15.06
N PHE A 493 -17.77 7.32 -14.05
CA PHE A 493 -16.88 6.46 -13.31
C PHE A 493 -17.24 4.99 -13.59
N LEU A 494 -16.25 4.24 -14.09
CA LEU A 494 -16.35 2.81 -14.38
C LEU A 494 -15.68 2.07 -13.24
N ILE A 495 -16.48 1.52 -12.34
CA ILE A 495 -15.99 0.87 -11.12
C ILE A 495 -15.89 -0.64 -11.37
N ARG A 496 -14.76 -1.20 -10.99
CA ARG A 496 -14.53 -2.64 -11.00
C ARG A 496 -14.03 -3.10 -9.64
N ARG A 497 -14.47 -4.28 -9.24
CA ARG A 497 -14.02 -4.92 -7.99
C ARG A 497 -13.81 -6.39 -8.22
N ARG A 498 -12.73 -6.94 -7.68
CA ARG A 498 -12.53 -8.38 -7.62
C ARG A 498 -13.56 -8.99 -6.67
N GLU A 499 -14.32 -10.00 -7.17
CA GLU A 499 -15.34 -10.68 -6.40
C GLU A 499 -15.44 -12.16 -6.84
N CYS A 500 -15.05 -13.05 -5.93
CA CYS A 500 -15.01 -14.49 -6.22
C CYS A 500 -16.38 -15.18 -6.06
N GLU A 501 -17.32 -14.55 -5.33
CA GLU A 501 -18.65 -15.10 -5.04
C GLU A 501 -19.75 -14.07 -5.35
N PRO A 502 -19.95 -13.70 -6.62
CA PRO A 502 -20.94 -12.66 -6.98
C PRO A 502 -22.37 -13.02 -6.58
N SER A 503 -22.70 -14.32 -6.48
CA SER A 503 -24.00 -14.81 -6.00
C SER A 503 -24.31 -14.44 -4.54
N ALA A 504 -23.30 -14.09 -3.75
CA ALA A 504 -23.48 -13.59 -2.39
C ALA A 504 -23.93 -12.11 -2.34
N ILE A 505 -23.83 -11.37 -3.45
CA ILE A 505 -24.25 -9.97 -3.52
C ILE A 505 -25.78 -9.91 -3.49
N GLN A 506 -26.32 -9.16 -2.54
CA GLN A 506 -27.73 -8.88 -2.45
C GLN A 506 -28.10 -7.70 -3.39
N ARG A 507 -27.32 -6.61 -3.33
CA ARG A 507 -27.50 -5.42 -4.16
C ARG A 507 -26.26 -4.53 -4.14
N ILE A 508 -26.13 -3.70 -5.16
CA ILE A 508 -25.19 -2.57 -5.21
C ILE A 508 -26.02 -1.29 -5.28
N CYS A 509 -25.76 -0.32 -4.40
CA CYS A 509 -26.56 0.88 -4.31
C CYS A 509 -25.74 2.10 -3.85
N THR A 510 -26.29 3.28 -4.12
CA THR A 510 -25.99 4.52 -3.38
C THR A 510 -27.13 4.77 -2.38
N ASP A 511 -27.06 5.88 -1.64
CA ASP A 511 -28.18 6.30 -0.79
C ASP A 511 -29.42 6.69 -1.61
N ALA A 512 -29.25 7.04 -2.90
CA ALA A 512 -30.32 7.50 -3.78
C ALA A 512 -30.95 6.40 -4.65
N GLN A 513 -30.15 5.39 -5.07
CA GLN A 513 -30.63 4.40 -6.06
C GLN A 513 -29.86 3.09 -5.99
N GLU A 514 -30.48 2.04 -6.53
CA GLU A 514 -29.84 0.77 -6.84
C GLU A 514 -29.10 0.86 -8.17
N ILE A 515 -27.92 0.23 -8.25
CA ILE A 515 -27.01 0.27 -9.40
C ILE A 515 -27.02 -1.09 -10.08
N THR A 516 -27.26 -1.12 -11.37
CA THR A 516 -27.11 -2.33 -12.18
C THR A 516 -25.63 -2.66 -12.35
N TRP A 517 -25.31 -3.93 -12.27
CA TRP A 517 -23.94 -4.43 -12.39
C TRP A 517 -23.87 -5.68 -13.26
N ARG A 518 -22.68 -5.99 -13.74
CA ARG A 518 -22.41 -7.20 -14.51
C ARG A 518 -21.21 -7.94 -13.95
N GLN A 519 -21.22 -9.25 -14.10
CA GLN A 519 -20.09 -10.10 -13.77
C GLN A 519 -19.21 -10.30 -15.00
N THR A 520 -17.90 -10.18 -14.82
CA THR A 520 -16.89 -10.46 -15.85
C THR A 520 -15.76 -11.28 -15.20
N ASN A 521 -15.74 -12.58 -15.41
CA ASN A 521 -14.83 -13.52 -14.72
C ASN A 521 -14.97 -13.40 -13.18
N GLU A 522 -13.85 -13.19 -12.47
CA GLU A 522 -13.79 -12.99 -11.00
C GLU A 522 -13.97 -11.50 -10.61
N ARG A 523 -14.70 -10.71 -11.40
CA ARG A 523 -14.93 -9.28 -11.16
C ARG A 523 -16.39 -8.94 -11.32
N ILE A 524 -16.77 -7.86 -10.65
CA ILE A 524 -18.02 -7.15 -10.92
C ILE A 524 -17.67 -5.77 -11.46
N ASP A 525 -18.43 -5.34 -12.46
CA ASP A 525 -18.29 -4.04 -13.12
C ASP A 525 -19.63 -3.30 -13.06
N PHE A 526 -19.60 -2.03 -12.71
CA PHE A 526 -20.76 -1.13 -12.70
C PHE A 526 -20.33 0.30 -12.97
N GLU A 527 -21.27 1.18 -13.26
CA GLU A 527 -20.95 2.57 -13.57
C GLU A 527 -21.86 3.55 -12.82
N ILE A 528 -21.32 4.75 -12.59
CA ILE A 528 -22.03 5.87 -12.00
C ILE A 528 -21.60 7.16 -12.68
N GLU A 529 -22.53 8.08 -12.87
CA GLU A 529 -22.28 9.42 -13.36
C GLU A 529 -22.50 10.43 -12.24
N LEU A 530 -21.55 11.36 -12.08
CA LEU A 530 -21.61 12.42 -11.07
C LEU A 530 -21.47 13.78 -11.73
N ASN A 531 -22.29 14.72 -11.28
CA ASN A 531 -22.20 16.13 -11.66
C ASN A 531 -20.95 16.79 -10.99
N PRO A 532 -20.52 17.98 -11.47
CA PRO A 532 -19.45 18.75 -10.82
C PRO A 532 -19.71 18.99 -9.34
N GLY A 533 -18.73 18.70 -8.49
CA GLY A 533 -18.81 18.85 -7.03
C GLY A 533 -19.65 17.80 -6.31
N GLU A 534 -20.30 16.89 -7.04
CA GLU A 534 -21.08 15.81 -6.43
C GLU A 534 -20.17 14.74 -5.84
N ASN A 535 -20.59 14.20 -4.68
CA ASN A 535 -19.97 13.03 -4.07
C ASN A 535 -21.03 12.01 -3.69
N GLN A 536 -20.71 10.73 -3.82
CA GLN A 536 -21.57 9.62 -3.44
C GLN A 536 -20.78 8.49 -2.79
N VAL A 537 -21.46 7.72 -1.94
CA VAL A 537 -20.92 6.46 -1.39
C VAL A 537 -21.65 5.30 -2.06
N VAL A 538 -20.91 4.53 -2.84
CA VAL A 538 -21.40 3.26 -3.39
C VAL A 538 -21.22 2.16 -2.35
N LYS A 539 -22.25 1.33 -2.14
CA LYS A 539 -22.29 0.26 -1.16
C LYS A 539 -22.62 -1.06 -1.83
N ILE A 540 -21.82 -2.08 -1.57
CA ILE A 540 -22.10 -3.47 -1.97
C ILE A 540 -22.61 -4.18 -0.73
N LYS A 541 -23.86 -4.62 -0.76
CA LYS A 541 -24.50 -5.38 0.31
C LYS A 541 -24.54 -6.85 -0.04
N PHE A 542 -24.17 -7.69 0.92
CA PHE A 542 -24.18 -9.15 0.77
C PHE A 542 -25.32 -9.76 1.56
N HIS A 543 -25.79 -10.95 1.15
CA HIS A 543 -26.78 -11.68 1.91
C HIS A 543 -26.21 -12.07 3.28
N HIS A 544 -26.95 -11.78 4.35
CA HIS A 544 -26.65 -12.24 5.70
C HIS A 544 -26.77 -13.75 5.80
N LEU A 545 -25.97 -14.39 6.67
CA LEU A 545 -26.09 -15.84 6.88
C LEU A 545 -27.38 -16.15 7.64
N ALA A 546 -28.10 -17.16 7.13
CA ALA A 546 -29.32 -17.65 7.78
C ALA A 546 -29.00 -18.47 9.04
N GLY A 547 -29.97 -18.52 9.96
CA GLY A 547 -29.91 -19.34 11.17
C GLY A 547 -29.59 -18.54 12.44
N LYS A 548 -30.07 -18.99 13.56
CA LYS A 548 -29.71 -18.46 14.89
C LYS A 548 -28.84 -19.49 15.59
N GLU A 549 -27.59 -19.17 15.87
CA GLU A 549 -26.84 -19.98 16.80
C GLU A 549 -27.35 -19.66 18.21
N ARG A 550 -27.99 -20.65 18.83
CA ARG A 550 -28.51 -20.57 20.21
C ARG A 550 -27.42 -20.71 21.28
N ASN A 551 -26.18 -20.85 20.91
CA ASN A 551 -25.08 -20.92 21.87
C ASN A 551 -24.70 -19.51 22.33
N GLY A 552 -25.56 -18.90 23.12
CA GLY A 552 -25.14 -17.80 23.98
C GLY A 552 -23.90 -18.25 24.78
N ASP A 553 -22.91 -17.36 24.89
CA ASP A 553 -21.73 -17.61 25.71
C ASP A 553 -22.15 -18.23 27.05
N ASN A 554 -21.68 -19.42 27.36
CA ASN A 554 -22.01 -20.08 28.62
C ASN A 554 -21.41 -19.29 29.81
N LEU A 555 -21.98 -19.42 30.98
CA LEU A 555 -21.53 -18.68 32.17
C LEU A 555 -20.02 -18.75 32.43
N PRO A 556 -19.35 -19.93 32.29
CA PRO A 556 -17.90 -20.04 32.42
C PRO A 556 -17.13 -19.19 31.42
N TYR A 557 -17.57 -19.13 30.13
CA TYR A 557 -16.93 -18.30 29.12
C TYR A 557 -17.06 -16.81 29.45
N ARG A 558 -18.28 -16.37 29.82
CA ARG A 558 -18.52 -14.96 30.20
C ARG A 558 -17.67 -14.54 31.39
N PHE A 559 -17.55 -15.40 32.41
CA PHE A 559 -16.68 -15.15 33.56
C PHE A 559 -15.21 -15.07 33.17
N LYS A 560 -14.73 -16.00 32.31
CA LYS A 560 -13.37 -16.01 31.80
C LYS A 560 -13.07 -14.74 30.98
N ALA A 561 -13.96 -14.31 30.11
CA ALA A 561 -13.81 -13.08 29.31
C ALA A 561 -13.75 -11.84 30.23
N MET A 562 -14.65 -11.76 31.22
CA MET A 562 -14.69 -10.69 32.22
C MET A 562 -13.38 -10.63 33.00
N LEU A 563 -12.96 -11.75 33.60
CA LEU A 563 -11.72 -11.82 34.40
C LEU A 563 -10.50 -11.38 33.57
N ARG A 564 -10.40 -11.87 32.33
CA ARG A 564 -9.32 -11.48 31.43
C ARG A 564 -9.31 -9.96 31.17
N ARG A 565 -10.46 -9.33 30.91
CA ARG A 565 -10.53 -7.88 30.63
C ARG A 565 -10.09 -7.06 31.84
N TYR A 566 -10.52 -7.42 33.04
CA TYR A 566 -10.09 -6.72 34.25
C TYR A 566 -8.60 -6.94 34.55
N LEU A 567 -8.09 -8.17 34.37
CA LEU A 567 -6.66 -8.45 34.56
C LEU A 567 -5.77 -7.72 33.55
N CYS A 568 -6.20 -7.62 32.27
CA CYS A 568 -5.48 -6.81 31.29
C CYS A 568 -5.48 -5.33 31.71
N GLU A 569 -6.62 -4.77 32.09
CA GLU A 569 -6.71 -3.38 32.54
C GLU A 569 -5.83 -3.10 33.78
N VAL A 570 -5.78 -4.00 34.74
CA VAL A 570 -4.88 -3.89 35.91
C VAL A 570 -3.41 -3.95 35.47
N ARG A 571 -3.07 -4.87 34.56
CA ARG A 571 -1.73 -4.95 34.01
C ARG A 571 -1.32 -3.63 33.35
N ASP A 572 -2.18 -3.11 32.48
CA ASP A 572 -1.86 -1.97 31.62
C ASP A 572 -1.83 -0.65 32.41
N ASN A 573 -2.74 -0.46 33.37
CA ASN A 573 -2.84 0.78 34.14
C ASN A 573 -1.91 0.85 35.36
N TYR A 574 -1.50 -0.30 35.92
CA TYR A 574 -0.75 -0.31 37.19
C TYR A 574 0.60 -1.03 37.07
N VAL A 575 0.61 -2.26 36.51
CA VAL A 575 1.83 -3.08 36.50
C VAL A 575 2.86 -2.54 35.49
N MET A 576 2.43 -2.20 34.27
CA MET A 576 3.32 -1.69 33.24
C MET A 576 3.91 -0.32 33.61
N PRO A 577 3.15 0.68 34.05
CA PRO A 577 3.69 1.97 34.50
C PRO A 577 4.68 1.84 35.68
N MET A 578 4.42 0.94 36.65
CA MET A 578 5.36 0.67 37.74
C MET A 578 6.69 0.13 37.23
N ARG A 579 6.66 -0.86 36.31
CA ARG A 579 7.89 -1.44 35.76
C ARG A 579 8.76 -0.41 35.03
N CYS A 580 8.15 0.48 34.25
CA CYS A 580 8.88 1.53 33.56
C CYS A 580 9.53 2.52 34.54
N ARG A 581 8.87 2.89 35.65
CA ARG A 581 9.47 3.75 36.71
C ARG A 581 10.68 3.11 37.35
N PHE A 582 10.67 1.81 37.60
CA PHE A 582 11.81 1.08 38.20
C PHE A 582 12.94 0.78 37.21
N ALA A 583 12.64 0.68 35.89
CA ALA A 583 13.65 0.48 34.86
C ALA A 583 14.41 1.78 34.50
N GLY A 584 13.78 2.94 34.62
CA GLY A 584 14.38 4.26 34.36
C GLY A 584 15.23 4.81 35.53
N SER A 585 15.29 4.10 36.67
CA SER A 585 16.09 4.47 37.82
C SER A 585 17.41 3.67 37.94
N ARG A 586 17.83 2.96 36.88
CA ARG A 586 19.13 2.26 36.84
C ARG A 586 20.06 2.84 35.78
#